data_3b3c56edd560efd59db1a295bd91174b
#
_entry.id   3b3c56edd560efd59db1a295bd91174b
#
_cell.length_a   1.000
_cell.length_b   1.000
_cell.length_c   1.000
_cell.angle_alpha   90.00
_cell.angle_beta   90.00
_cell.angle_gamma   90.00
#
_symmetry.space_group_name_H-M   'P 1'
#
loop_
_entity.id
_entity.type
_entity.pdbx_description
1 polymer ?
#
loop_
_entity_poly.entity_id
_entity_poly.type
_entity_poly.pdbx_seq_one_letter_code
_entity_poly.pdbx_strand_id
1 'polypeptide(L)'
;MPRKPNYDRTALIARARDLFWRQGWAGTSLKDLENELKMKPGSFYAAFGSKDALYELAMDTYAADGAARLTTLVEAEGALRALQDYPKLVISRDSAPAQACMLAKTVLELKPRDHPLAARATTHLKTMEGLFADVFAQAQAKGEISAERDPTALARRYQSDLMGLRVSSERGDIDARLIADEIAQSLSQL
;
A
#
# COMPACT_ATOMS: atom_id res chain seq x y z
N MET A 1 5.18 -24.05 32.55
CA MET A 1 4.83 -23.86 31.13
C MET A 1 4.64 -22.37 30.88
N PRO A 2 5.29 -21.75 29.89
CA PRO A 2 5.05 -20.36 29.56
C PRO A 2 3.59 -20.20 29.11
N ARG A 3 2.88 -19.25 29.70
CA ARG A 3 1.50 -18.92 29.36
C ARG A 3 1.48 -18.43 27.92
N LYS A 4 0.74 -19.10 27.00
CA LYS A 4 0.54 -18.60 25.64
C LYS A 4 0.01 -17.16 25.72
N PRO A 5 0.58 -16.21 24.96
CA PRO A 5 0.09 -14.84 24.95
C PRO A 5 -1.38 -14.86 24.51
N ASN A 6 -2.25 -14.22 25.28
CA ASN A 6 -3.69 -14.15 24.99
C ASN A 6 -4.01 -12.93 24.10
N TYR A 7 -3.21 -12.71 23.02
CA TYR A 7 -3.46 -11.64 22.05
C TYR A 7 -3.39 -12.18 20.62
N ASP A 8 -4.27 -11.68 19.78
CA ASP A 8 -4.22 -11.93 18.34
C ASP A 8 -3.08 -11.09 17.72
N ARG A 9 -1.98 -11.76 17.36
CA ARG A 9 -0.79 -11.14 16.79
C ARG A 9 -1.12 -10.42 15.47
N THR A 10 -2.01 -10.96 14.65
CA THR A 10 -2.44 -10.37 13.38
C THR A 10 -3.18 -9.05 13.60
N ALA A 11 -4.10 -9.03 14.57
CA ALA A 11 -4.80 -7.82 14.95
C ALA A 11 -3.85 -6.73 15.50
N LEU A 12 -2.83 -7.12 16.26
CA LEU A 12 -1.82 -6.17 16.75
C LEU A 12 -0.99 -5.57 15.61
N ILE A 13 -0.57 -6.39 14.63
CA ILE A 13 0.17 -5.91 13.45
C ILE A 13 -0.70 -4.95 12.64
N ALA A 14 -1.98 -5.25 12.44
CA ALA A 14 -2.90 -4.37 11.73
C ALA A 14 -3.04 -2.99 12.43
N ARG A 15 -3.18 -2.97 13.75
CA ARG A 15 -3.22 -1.71 14.53
C ARG A 15 -1.91 -0.94 14.44
N ALA A 16 -0.77 -1.63 14.53
CA ALA A 16 0.54 -0.99 14.37
C ALA A 16 0.71 -0.43 12.95
N ARG A 17 0.27 -1.16 11.91
CA ARG A 17 0.26 -0.69 10.51
C ARG A 17 -0.52 0.63 10.42
N ASP A 18 -1.69 0.71 10.99
CA ASP A 18 -2.55 1.89 10.90
C ASP A 18 -1.93 3.09 11.63
N LEU A 19 -1.29 2.86 12.77
CA LEU A 19 -0.54 3.91 13.48
C LEU A 19 0.65 4.40 12.68
N PHE A 20 1.49 3.50 12.17
CA PHE A 20 2.64 3.83 11.34
C PHE A 20 2.24 4.53 10.03
N TRP A 21 1.13 4.12 9.43
CA TRP A 21 0.64 4.75 8.22
C TRP A 21 0.24 6.20 8.44
N ARG A 22 -0.41 6.51 9.58
CA ARG A 22 -0.71 7.90 9.96
C ARG A 22 0.55 8.71 10.23
N GLN A 23 1.41 8.24 11.12
CA GLN A 23 2.48 9.03 11.73
C GLN A 23 3.85 8.90 11.06
N GLY A 24 4.07 7.86 10.24
CA GLY A 24 5.39 7.51 9.73
C GLY A 24 6.24 6.77 10.77
N TRP A 25 7.43 6.35 10.36
CA TRP A 25 8.36 5.64 11.23
C TRP A 25 8.96 6.55 12.30
N ALA A 26 9.48 7.73 11.91
CA ALA A 26 10.11 8.67 12.84
C ALA A 26 9.10 9.31 13.79
N GLY A 27 7.88 9.58 13.31
CA GLY A 27 6.80 10.16 14.11
C GLY A 27 6.17 9.21 15.11
N THR A 28 6.48 7.89 15.05
CA THR A 28 5.93 6.89 15.98
C THR A 28 6.96 6.49 17.01
N SER A 29 6.72 6.79 18.28
CA SER A 29 7.56 6.37 19.41
C SER A 29 7.19 4.96 19.89
N LEU A 30 8.07 4.31 20.67
CA LEU A 30 7.74 3.05 21.36
C LEU A 30 6.56 3.21 22.31
N LYS A 31 6.45 4.37 22.98
CA LYS A 31 5.34 4.67 23.87
C LYS A 31 4.01 4.75 23.13
N ASP A 32 4.01 5.30 21.91
CA ASP A 32 2.80 5.32 21.07
C ASP A 32 2.37 3.91 20.69
N LEU A 33 3.33 3.04 20.34
CA LEU A 33 3.07 1.63 20.03
C LEU A 33 2.55 0.87 21.25
N GLU A 34 3.16 1.06 22.42
CA GLU A 34 2.71 0.43 23.67
C GLU A 34 1.26 0.83 24.02
N ASN A 35 0.94 2.10 23.86
CA ASN A 35 -0.40 2.65 24.10
C ASN A 35 -1.41 2.11 23.05
N GLU A 36 -1.07 2.18 21.77
CA GLU A 36 -1.92 1.71 20.67
C GLU A 36 -2.20 0.21 20.81
N LEU A 37 -1.17 -0.59 21.06
CA LEU A 37 -1.28 -2.05 21.16
C LEU A 37 -1.78 -2.52 22.52
N LYS A 38 -1.86 -1.64 23.52
CA LYS A 38 -2.17 -1.94 24.92
C LYS A 38 -1.21 -2.99 25.49
N MET A 39 0.09 -2.83 25.21
CA MET A 39 1.15 -3.73 25.62
C MET A 39 2.11 -3.05 26.59
N LYS A 40 2.62 -3.81 27.57
CA LYS A 40 3.75 -3.37 28.40
C LYS A 40 5.06 -3.53 27.61
N PRO A 41 6.11 -2.71 27.89
CA PRO A 41 7.39 -2.76 27.18
C PRO A 41 7.96 -4.17 27.03
N GLY A 42 8.05 -4.93 28.10
CA GLY A 42 8.57 -6.31 28.08
C GLY A 42 7.77 -7.25 27.16
N SER A 43 6.45 -7.09 27.10
CA SER A 43 5.59 -7.87 26.21
C SER A 43 5.76 -7.46 24.76
N PHE A 44 5.97 -6.17 24.48
CA PHE A 44 6.24 -5.65 23.16
C PHE A 44 7.53 -6.25 22.58
N TYR A 45 8.63 -6.15 23.32
CA TYR A 45 9.91 -6.68 22.89
C TYR A 45 9.89 -8.20 22.73
N ALA A 46 9.20 -8.93 23.62
CA ALA A 46 9.03 -10.37 23.50
C ALA A 46 8.23 -10.79 22.25
N ALA A 47 7.25 -9.95 21.82
CA ALA A 47 6.38 -10.26 20.68
C ALA A 47 7.00 -9.85 19.34
N PHE A 48 7.69 -8.71 19.28
CA PHE A 48 8.10 -8.07 18.03
C PHE A 48 9.60 -7.80 17.93
N GLY A 49 10.36 -7.87 19.00
CA GLY A 49 11.79 -7.65 19.05
C GLY A 49 12.19 -6.18 19.00
N SER A 50 11.70 -5.42 18.02
CA SER A 50 12.02 -3.99 17.86
C SER A 50 10.89 -3.24 17.14
N LYS A 51 10.97 -1.89 17.16
CA LYS A 51 10.10 -1.03 16.35
C LYS A 51 10.26 -1.32 14.86
N ASP A 52 11.49 -1.52 14.40
CA ASP A 52 11.80 -1.79 13.01
C ASP A 52 11.21 -3.13 12.55
N ALA A 53 11.37 -4.18 13.36
CA ALA A 53 10.78 -5.48 13.06
C ALA A 53 9.24 -5.42 12.96
N LEU A 54 8.60 -4.65 13.85
CA LEU A 54 7.16 -4.43 13.77
C LEU A 54 6.78 -3.58 12.55
N TYR A 55 7.61 -2.58 12.19
CA TYR A 55 7.38 -1.78 10.99
C TYR A 55 7.49 -2.61 9.71
N GLU A 56 8.44 -3.55 9.64
CA GLU A 56 8.54 -4.51 8.52
C GLU A 56 7.25 -5.33 8.38
N LEU A 57 6.76 -5.92 9.48
CA LEU A 57 5.51 -6.67 9.48
C LEU A 57 4.31 -5.83 9.06
N ALA A 58 4.29 -4.55 9.46
CA ALA A 58 3.25 -3.60 9.08
C ALA A 58 3.29 -3.29 7.57
N MET A 59 4.48 -3.11 6.99
CA MET A 59 4.65 -2.92 5.54
C MET A 59 4.26 -4.16 4.75
N ASP A 60 4.65 -5.35 5.22
CA ASP A 60 4.29 -6.63 4.59
C ASP A 60 2.77 -6.80 4.54
N THR A 61 2.09 -6.52 5.66
CA THR A 61 0.62 -6.56 5.74
C THR A 61 -0.01 -5.54 4.79
N TYR A 62 0.50 -4.30 4.76
CA TYR A 62 0.01 -3.26 3.87
C TYR A 62 0.13 -3.64 2.40
N ALA A 63 1.29 -4.19 2.00
CA ALA A 63 1.56 -4.63 0.63
C ALA A 63 0.66 -5.82 0.24
N ALA A 64 0.53 -6.81 1.13
CA ALA A 64 -0.33 -7.98 0.91
C ALA A 64 -1.81 -7.58 0.73
N ASP A 65 -2.31 -6.66 1.57
CA ASP A 65 -3.68 -6.14 1.44
C ASP A 65 -3.88 -5.40 0.10
N GLY A 66 -2.87 -4.68 -0.37
CA GLY A 66 -2.90 -4.00 -1.67
C GLY A 66 -2.98 -4.98 -2.83
N ALA A 67 -2.13 -6.01 -2.82
CA ALA A 67 -2.11 -7.07 -3.82
C ALA A 67 -3.42 -7.87 -3.84
N ALA A 68 -3.93 -8.26 -2.67
CA ALA A 68 -5.18 -9.00 -2.55
C ALA A 68 -6.37 -8.22 -3.13
N ARG A 69 -6.45 -6.92 -2.87
CA ARG A 69 -7.52 -6.06 -3.45
C ARG A 69 -7.47 -6.02 -4.97
N LEU A 70 -6.27 -5.88 -5.57
CA LEU A 70 -6.12 -5.91 -7.02
C LEU A 70 -6.55 -7.26 -7.58
N THR A 71 -6.08 -8.36 -6.99
CA THR A 71 -6.44 -9.73 -7.42
C THR A 71 -7.94 -9.95 -7.37
N THR A 72 -8.58 -9.61 -6.25
CA THR A 72 -10.04 -9.75 -6.10
C THR A 72 -10.81 -8.95 -7.17
N LEU A 73 -10.34 -7.75 -7.49
CA LEU A 73 -10.98 -6.90 -8.50
C LEU A 73 -10.81 -7.51 -9.91
N VAL A 74 -9.61 -8.02 -10.24
CA VAL A 74 -9.35 -8.71 -11.52
C VAL A 74 -10.19 -9.96 -11.67
N GLU A 75 -10.34 -10.76 -10.62
CA GLU A 75 -11.18 -11.96 -10.61
C GLU A 75 -12.67 -11.64 -10.81
N ALA A 76 -13.14 -10.52 -10.22
CA ALA A 76 -14.54 -10.13 -10.29
C ALA A 76 -14.93 -9.46 -11.61
N GLU A 77 -14.07 -8.62 -12.18
CA GLU A 77 -14.43 -7.68 -13.24
C GLU A 77 -13.60 -7.84 -14.52
N GLY A 78 -12.51 -8.58 -14.46
CA GLY A 78 -11.55 -8.70 -15.56
C GLY A 78 -10.45 -7.63 -15.52
N ALA A 79 -9.47 -7.79 -16.42
CA ALA A 79 -8.20 -7.06 -16.32
C ALA A 79 -8.35 -5.56 -16.54
N LEU A 80 -8.92 -5.13 -17.67
CA LEU A 80 -9.06 -3.70 -17.98
C LEU A 80 -9.97 -2.99 -16.98
N ARG A 81 -11.10 -3.60 -16.66
CA ARG A 81 -12.06 -3.02 -15.72
C ARG A 81 -11.45 -2.87 -14.32
N ALA A 82 -10.70 -3.85 -13.86
CA ALA A 82 -9.99 -3.78 -12.60
C ALA A 82 -9.01 -2.60 -12.56
N LEU A 83 -8.24 -2.36 -13.64
CA LEU A 83 -7.34 -1.21 -13.73
C LEU A 83 -8.11 0.13 -13.72
N GLN A 84 -9.29 0.18 -14.34
CA GLN A 84 -10.13 1.37 -14.38
C GLN A 84 -10.75 1.70 -13.02
N ASP A 85 -11.14 0.70 -12.23
CA ASP A 85 -11.82 0.90 -10.95
C ASP A 85 -10.86 0.99 -9.75
N TYR A 86 -9.64 0.46 -9.88
CA TYR A 86 -8.64 0.49 -8.81
C TYR A 86 -8.26 1.91 -8.33
N PRO A 87 -8.15 2.96 -9.20
CA PRO A 87 -7.92 4.34 -8.74
C PRO A 87 -8.99 4.82 -7.75
N LYS A 88 -10.27 4.55 -8.02
CA LYS A 88 -11.37 4.89 -7.10
C LYS A 88 -11.28 4.08 -5.81
N LEU A 89 -10.97 2.79 -5.92
CA LEU A 89 -10.85 1.90 -4.76
C LEU A 89 -9.78 2.38 -3.77
N VAL A 90 -8.65 2.91 -4.25
CA VAL A 90 -7.55 3.32 -3.36
C VAL A 90 -7.79 4.64 -2.64
N ILE A 91 -8.72 5.49 -3.12
CA ILE A 91 -9.09 6.76 -2.48
C ILE A 91 -10.44 6.70 -1.74
N SER A 92 -11.30 5.70 -2.00
CA SER A 92 -12.63 5.55 -1.38
C SER A 92 -12.58 4.90 0.00
N ARG A 93 -11.51 5.09 0.75
CA ARG A 93 -11.30 4.44 2.05
C ARG A 93 -11.54 5.42 3.18
N ASP A 94 -12.80 5.72 3.49
CA ASP A 94 -13.18 6.63 4.58
C ASP A 94 -12.59 6.24 5.95
N SER A 95 -12.33 4.94 6.16
CA SER A 95 -11.69 4.41 7.35
C SER A 95 -10.17 4.26 7.23
N ALA A 96 -9.54 4.69 6.12
CA ALA A 96 -8.09 4.59 5.99
C ALA A 96 -7.39 5.55 6.95
N PRO A 97 -6.31 5.11 7.61
CA PRO A 97 -5.56 5.94 8.55
C PRO A 97 -4.94 7.19 7.90
N ALA A 98 -4.61 7.11 6.62
CA ALA A 98 -4.11 8.18 5.77
C ALA A 98 -4.40 7.84 4.29
N GLN A 99 -4.44 8.85 3.42
CA GLN A 99 -4.66 8.60 1.99
C GLN A 99 -3.35 8.29 1.26
N ALA A 100 -2.26 9.00 1.55
CA ALA A 100 -0.97 8.79 0.93
C ALA A 100 -0.44 7.36 1.16
N CYS A 101 0.25 6.79 0.15
CA CYS A 101 0.78 5.43 0.20
C CYS A 101 1.81 5.26 1.32
N MET A 102 1.61 4.31 2.23
CA MET A 102 2.54 4.01 3.33
C MET A 102 3.95 3.70 2.82
N LEU A 103 4.08 2.89 1.77
CA LEU A 103 5.39 2.51 1.22
C LEU A 103 6.12 3.70 0.59
N ALA A 104 5.41 4.55 -0.16
CA ALA A 104 5.98 5.77 -0.74
C ALA A 104 6.43 6.74 0.37
N LYS A 105 5.61 6.95 1.41
CA LYS A 105 5.99 7.73 2.60
C LYS A 105 7.26 7.18 3.23
N THR A 106 7.35 5.86 3.41
CA THR A 106 8.54 5.19 3.98
C THR A 106 9.80 5.44 3.15
N VAL A 107 9.71 5.34 1.82
CA VAL A 107 10.86 5.64 0.94
C VAL A 107 11.31 7.09 1.09
N LEU A 108 10.39 8.05 1.06
CA LEU A 108 10.71 9.48 1.17
C LEU A 108 11.29 9.84 2.54
N GLU A 109 10.79 9.22 3.61
CA GLU A 109 11.24 9.48 4.98
C GLU A 109 12.59 8.87 5.29
N LEU A 110 12.83 7.62 4.85
CA LEU A 110 13.93 6.79 5.34
C LEU A 110 15.10 6.64 4.37
N LYS A 111 14.88 6.80 3.05
CA LYS A 111 15.97 6.74 2.07
C LYS A 111 17.06 7.80 2.28
N PRO A 112 16.74 9.08 2.62
CA PRO A 112 17.75 10.08 2.92
C PRO A 112 18.57 9.79 4.20
N ARG A 113 18.15 8.82 4.99
CA ARG A 113 18.78 8.38 6.25
C ARG A 113 19.54 7.06 6.11
N ASP A 114 19.63 6.52 4.90
CA ASP A 114 20.21 5.20 4.59
C ASP A 114 19.62 4.05 5.44
N HIS A 115 18.35 4.19 5.81
CA HIS A 115 17.67 3.22 6.69
C HIS A 115 17.23 1.98 5.90
N PRO A 116 17.48 0.74 6.39
CA PRO A 116 17.17 -0.50 5.67
C PRO A 116 15.69 -0.66 5.26
N LEU A 117 14.77 -0.13 6.04
CA LEU A 117 13.34 -0.16 5.76
C LEU A 117 12.96 0.54 4.45
N ALA A 118 13.76 1.53 3.99
CA ALA A 118 13.55 2.17 2.69
C ALA A 118 13.75 1.20 1.52
N ALA A 119 14.76 0.33 1.60
CA ALA A 119 15.00 -0.71 0.59
C ALA A 119 13.85 -1.73 0.56
N ARG A 120 13.35 -2.14 1.73
CA ARG A 120 12.20 -3.05 1.81
C ARG A 120 10.92 -2.42 1.22
N ALA A 121 10.63 -1.17 1.55
CA ALA A 121 9.51 -0.44 0.95
C ALA A 121 9.63 -0.35 -0.57
N THR A 122 10.84 -0.09 -1.09
CA THR A 122 11.11 -0.09 -2.54
C THR A 122 10.85 -1.45 -3.17
N THR A 123 11.22 -2.55 -2.49
CA THR A 123 10.94 -3.92 -2.97
C THR A 123 9.43 -4.16 -3.08
N HIS A 124 8.64 -3.78 -2.09
CA HIS A 124 7.18 -3.90 -2.15
C HIS A 124 6.56 -3.07 -3.29
N LEU A 125 7.06 -1.85 -3.52
CA LEU A 125 6.61 -1.03 -4.64
C LEU A 125 6.91 -1.69 -5.99
N LYS A 126 8.10 -2.30 -6.16
CA LYS A 126 8.44 -3.06 -7.38
C LYS A 126 7.57 -4.29 -7.56
N THR A 127 7.26 -5.01 -6.48
CA THR A 127 6.35 -6.15 -6.53
C THR A 127 4.97 -5.73 -7.00
N MET A 128 4.45 -4.61 -6.49
CA MET A 128 3.15 -4.08 -6.93
C MET A 128 3.17 -3.59 -8.39
N GLU A 129 4.30 -2.98 -8.84
CA GLU A 129 4.51 -2.62 -10.26
C GLU A 129 4.44 -3.87 -11.15
N GLY A 130 5.06 -4.98 -10.73
CA GLY A 130 4.99 -6.26 -11.43
C GLY A 130 3.56 -6.80 -11.53
N LEU A 131 2.78 -6.74 -10.45
CA LEU A 131 1.38 -7.15 -10.47
C LEU A 131 0.54 -6.31 -11.43
N PHE A 132 0.75 -4.99 -11.49
CA PHE A 132 0.09 -4.16 -12.49
C PHE A 132 0.52 -4.52 -13.92
N ALA A 133 1.80 -4.83 -14.15
CA ALA A 133 2.29 -5.25 -15.47
C ALA A 133 1.60 -6.56 -15.92
N ASP A 134 1.44 -7.52 -15.01
CA ASP A 134 0.73 -8.76 -15.29
C ASP A 134 -0.74 -8.51 -15.67
N VAL A 135 -1.42 -7.57 -15.01
CA VAL A 135 -2.80 -7.21 -15.32
C VAL A 135 -2.89 -6.48 -16.66
N PHE A 136 -1.95 -5.58 -17.00
CA PHE A 136 -1.87 -4.96 -18.33
C PHE A 136 -1.64 -6.01 -19.41
N ALA A 137 -0.73 -6.96 -19.21
CA ALA A 137 -0.49 -8.05 -20.16
C ALA A 137 -1.73 -8.93 -20.37
N GLN A 138 -2.51 -9.18 -19.32
CA GLN A 138 -3.80 -9.90 -19.42
C GLN A 138 -4.81 -9.12 -20.27
N ALA A 139 -4.93 -7.78 -20.08
CA ALA A 139 -5.81 -6.93 -20.88
C ALA A 139 -5.40 -6.93 -22.37
N GLN A 140 -4.09 -6.87 -22.64
CA GLN A 140 -3.56 -6.99 -24.01
C GLN A 140 -3.85 -8.36 -24.63
N ALA A 141 -3.65 -9.44 -23.90
CA ALA A 141 -3.92 -10.81 -24.40
C ALA A 141 -5.40 -11.03 -24.73
N LYS A 142 -6.31 -10.27 -24.10
CA LYS A 142 -7.76 -10.28 -24.38
C LYS A 142 -8.16 -9.29 -25.48
N GLY A 143 -7.23 -8.49 -26.02
CA GLY A 143 -7.52 -7.44 -26.99
C GLY A 143 -8.31 -6.25 -26.43
N GLU A 144 -8.32 -6.08 -25.10
CA GLU A 144 -8.99 -4.97 -24.41
C GLU A 144 -8.23 -3.65 -24.56
N ILE A 145 -6.90 -3.73 -24.73
CA ILE A 145 -5.99 -2.60 -25.06
C ILE A 145 -4.96 -3.03 -26.09
N SER A 146 -4.30 -2.07 -26.77
CA SER A 146 -3.27 -2.34 -27.76
C SER A 146 -2.07 -3.12 -27.18
N ALA A 147 -1.58 -4.11 -27.93
CA ALA A 147 -0.37 -4.86 -27.58
C ALA A 147 0.94 -4.14 -27.99
N GLU A 148 0.88 -2.96 -28.59
CA GLU A 148 2.09 -2.24 -29.04
C GLU A 148 2.92 -1.63 -27.92
N ARG A 149 2.33 -1.46 -26.73
CA ARG A 149 2.98 -0.83 -25.59
C ARG A 149 3.49 -1.87 -24.60
N ASP A 150 4.70 -1.63 -24.06
CA ASP A 150 5.26 -2.49 -23.02
C ASP A 150 4.40 -2.47 -21.74
N PRO A 151 3.88 -3.60 -21.26
CA PRO A 151 3.08 -3.70 -20.04
C PRO A 151 3.81 -3.16 -18.80
N THR A 152 5.13 -3.34 -18.75
CA THR A 152 5.95 -2.84 -17.64
C THR A 152 6.01 -1.31 -17.63
N ALA A 153 6.12 -0.68 -18.81
CA ALA A 153 6.09 0.77 -18.94
C ALA A 153 4.71 1.33 -18.56
N LEU A 154 3.63 0.66 -18.98
CA LEU A 154 2.26 1.01 -18.59
C LEU A 154 2.07 0.91 -17.06
N ALA A 155 2.52 -0.17 -16.46
CA ALA A 155 2.43 -0.38 -15.01
C ALA A 155 3.20 0.68 -14.21
N ARG A 156 4.40 1.03 -14.65
CA ARG A 156 5.23 2.07 -14.02
C ARG A 156 4.55 3.44 -14.06
N ARG A 157 3.99 3.82 -15.21
CA ARG A 157 3.22 5.04 -15.36
C ARG A 157 1.98 5.01 -14.47
N TYR A 158 1.23 3.92 -14.52
CA TYR A 158 0.01 3.75 -13.73
C TYR A 158 0.27 3.82 -12.22
N GLN A 159 1.33 3.16 -11.73
CA GLN A 159 1.71 3.24 -10.32
C GLN A 159 2.07 4.69 -9.91
N SER A 160 2.74 5.44 -10.79
CA SER A 160 3.05 6.86 -10.55
C SER A 160 1.79 7.72 -10.48
N ASP A 161 0.83 7.50 -11.37
CA ASP A 161 -0.46 8.19 -11.38
C ASP A 161 -1.26 7.88 -10.09
N LEU A 162 -1.27 6.63 -9.63
CA LEU A 162 -1.89 6.24 -8.34
C LEU A 162 -1.22 6.89 -7.13
N MET A 163 0.11 7.04 -7.12
CA MET A 163 0.81 7.74 -6.05
C MET A 163 0.44 9.22 -6.02
N GLY A 164 0.41 9.87 -7.18
CA GLY A 164 -0.03 11.27 -7.33
C GLY A 164 -1.48 11.46 -6.90
N LEU A 165 -2.37 10.59 -7.35
CA LEU A 165 -3.78 10.57 -6.97
C LEU A 165 -3.96 10.52 -5.44
N ARG A 166 -3.24 9.63 -4.77
CA ARG A 166 -3.32 9.47 -3.31
C ARG A 166 -2.76 10.66 -2.54
N VAL A 167 -1.72 11.30 -3.05
CA VAL A 167 -1.22 12.57 -2.49
C VAL A 167 -2.25 13.70 -2.69
N SER A 168 -2.88 13.77 -3.85
CA SER A 168 -3.95 14.74 -4.13
C SER A 168 -5.16 14.53 -3.20
N SER A 169 -5.52 13.28 -2.93
CA SER A 169 -6.58 12.94 -1.98
C SER A 169 -6.24 13.33 -0.53
N GLU A 170 -4.96 13.24 -0.13
CA GLU A 170 -4.49 13.67 1.20
C GLU A 170 -4.57 15.19 1.37
N ARG A 171 -4.38 15.97 0.30
CA ARG A 171 -4.42 17.45 0.33
C ARG A 171 -5.80 18.00 0.70
N GLY A 172 -6.87 17.35 0.24
CA GLY A 172 -8.25 17.74 0.56
C GLY A 172 -8.77 19.00 -0.15
N ASP A 173 -7.95 19.68 -0.97
CA ASP A 173 -8.30 20.87 -1.77
C ASP A 173 -8.67 20.54 -3.23
N ILE A 174 -8.59 19.27 -3.59
CA ILE A 174 -8.85 18.74 -4.93
C ILE A 174 -9.88 17.61 -4.82
N ASP A 175 -10.83 17.57 -5.76
CA ASP A 175 -11.67 16.38 -5.91
C ASP A 175 -10.87 15.24 -6.56
N ALA A 176 -10.30 14.40 -5.73
CA ALA A 176 -9.50 13.26 -6.17
C ALA A 176 -10.30 12.24 -7.02
N ARG A 177 -11.65 12.25 -6.92
CA ARG A 177 -12.50 11.36 -7.73
C ARG A 177 -12.43 11.74 -9.21
N LEU A 178 -12.38 13.04 -9.54
CA LEU A 178 -12.20 13.49 -10.91
C LEU A 178 -10.88 13.00 -11.50
N ILE A 179 -9.79 13.07 -10.74
CA ILE A 179 -8.49 12.54 -11.18
C ILE A 179 -8.56 11.01 -11.37
N ALA A 180 -9.23 10.29 -10.46
CA ALA A 180 -9.41 8.85 -10.61
C ALA A 180 -10.20 8.50 -11.88
N ASP A 181 -11.23 9.29 -12.23
CA ASP A 181 -12.01 9.12 -13.46
C ASP A 181 -11.14 9.39 -14.70
N GLU A 182 -10.29 10.42 -14.69
CA GLU A 182 -9.38 10.74 -15.80
C GLU A 182 -8.35 9.61 -16.00
N ILE A 183 -7.78 9.06 -14.91
CA ILE A 183 -6.88 7.89 -14.98
C ILE A 183 -7.63 6.72 -15.62
N ALA A 184 -8.83 6.39 -15.14
CA ALA A 184 -9.63 5.29 -15.69
C ALA A 184 -9.95 5.48 -17.16
N GLN A 185 -10.35 6.70 -17.57
CA GLN A 185 -10.68 7.02 -18.95
C GLN A 185 -9.46 6.91 -19.87
N SER A 186 -8.28 7.34 -19.41
CA SER A 186 -7.04 7.28 -20.20
C SER A 186 -6.67 5.83 -20.59
N LEU A 187 -7.05 4.84 -19.79
CA LEU A 187 -6.82 3.43 -20.08
C LEU A 187 -7.68 2.89 -21.22
N SER A 188 -8.84 3.48 -21.46
CA SER A 188 -9.71 3.11 -22.59
C SER A 188 -9.18 3.60 -23.94
N GLN A 189 -8.10 4.42 -23.93
CA GLN A 189 -7.48 4.98 -25.14
C GLN A 189 -6.17 4.25 -25.50
N LEU A 190 -5.80 3.24 -24.71
CA LEU A 190 -4.62 2.41 -24.95
C LEU A 190 -4.91 1.29 -25.96
#